data_68cedabe9b0647f053a1eee87ef67ff8
#
_entry.id   68cedabe9b0647f053a1eee87ef67ff8
#
_cell.length_a   1.000
_cell.length_b   1.000
_cell.length_c   1.000
_cell.angle_alpha   90.00
_cell.angle_beta   90.00
_cell.angle_gamma   90.00
#
_symmetry.space_group_name_H-M   'P 1'
#
loop_
_entity.id
_entity.type
_entity.pdbx_description
1 polymer ?
#
loop_
_entity_poly.entity_id
_entity_poly.type
_entity_poly.pdbx_seq_one_letter_code
_entity_poly.pdbx_strand_id
1 'polypeptide(L)'
;MTCSARILAFDYETERQDEWMILDTIAATAKERVAAAKEALSLTEQIARARELDSNTGFPFEQALAKKRMSFICEAKKASPSKGMIAAEFPYVQIAKEYEAAGADAISVLTEPAYFQGKNEYLTEIRQAVKIP
;
A
#
# COMPACT_ATOMS: atom_id res chain seq x y z
N MET A 1 -8.38 -13.85 51.74
CA MET A 1 -8.45 -12.87 50.66
C MET A 1 -7.76 -13.45 49.42
N THR A 2 -8.56 -14.09 48.56
CA THR A 2 -8.03 -14.75 47.33
C THR A 2 -8.18 -13.78 46.17
N CYS A 3 -7.06 -13.29 45.71
CA CYS A 3 -6.99 -12.43 44.50
C CYS A 3 -7.12 -13.34 43.27
N SER A 4 -8.30 -13.33 42.64
CA SER A 4 -8.56 -14.05 41.39
C SER A 4 -8.07 -13.20 40.23
N ALA A 5 -6.88 -13.52 39.70
CA ALA A 5 -6.40 -12.93 38.46
C ALA A 5 -7.22 -13.50 37.30
N ARG A 6 -8.15 -12.73 36.76
CA ARG A 6 -8.76 -13.00 35.45
C ARG A 6 -7.70 -12.70 34.38
N ILE A 7 -7.07 -13.74 33.88
CA ILE A 7 -6.34 -13.69 32.61
C ILE A 7 -7.40 -13.52 31.53
N LEU A 8 -7.44 -12.34 30.91
CA LEU A 8 -8.18 -12.14 29.68
C LEU A 8 -7.49 -13.01 28.61
N ALA A 9 -8.10 -14.17 28.33
CA ALA A 9 -7.72 -14.94 27.16
C ALA A 9 -8.04 -14.09 25.93
N PHE A 10 -7.01 -13.60 25.28
CA PHE A 10 -7.12 -12.91 24.00
C PHE A 10 -7.54 -13.95 22.96
N ASP A 11 -8.72 -13.78 22.37
CA ASP A 11 -9.32 -14.77 21.48
C ASP A 11 -8.70 -14.68 20.10
N TYR A 12 -7.49 -15.23 19.97
CA TYR A 12 -6.64 -15.18 18.76
C TYR A 12 -7.27 -15.90 17.55
N GLU A 13 -8.24 -16.77 17.77
CA GLU A 13 -8.92 -17.50 16.69
C GLU A 13 -10.01 -16.66 16.03
N THR A 14 -10.73 -15.84 16.79
CA THR A 14 -11.78 -14.96 16.26
C THR A 14 -11.19 -13.84 15.41
N GLU A 15 -10.09 -13.22 15.86
CA GLU A 15 -9.41 -12.18 15.08
C GLU A 15 -8.87 -12.71 13.75
N ARG A 16 -8.36 -13.95 13.70
CA ARG A 16 -7.89 -14.56 12.44
C ARG A 16 -9.02 -14.85 11.46
N GLN A 17 -10.18 -15.25 11.91
CA GLN A 17 -11.33 -15.50 11.02
C GLN A 17 -11.82 -14.21 10.39
N ASP A 18 -11.86 -13.12 11.13
CA ASP A 18 -12.27 -11.81 10.62
C ASP A 18 -11.24 -11.24 9.61
N GLU A 19 -9.94 -11.45 9.83
CA GLU A 19 -8.89 -11.07 8.89
C GLU A 19 -8.99 -11.82 7.55
N TRP A 20 -9.27 -13.12 7.55
CA TRP A 20 -9.47 -13.90 6.32
C TRP A 20 -10.70 -13.42 5.55
N MET A 21 -11.82 -13.14 6.21
CA MET A 21 -13.02 -12.62 5.57
C MET A 21 -12.79 -11.24 4.92
N ILE A 22 -12.01 -10.36 5.55
CA ILE A 22 -11.72 -9.04 4.96
C ILE A 22 -10.80 -9.13 3.74
N LEU A 23 -9.83 -10.04 3.74
CA LEU A 23 -8.96 -10.28 2.60
C LEU A 23 -9.76 -10.81 1.39
N ASP A 24 -10.66 -11.75 1.60
CA ASP A 24 -11.53 -12.27 0.55
C ASP A 24 -12.44 -11.18 -0.04
N THR A 25 -12.96 -10.30 0.81
CA THR A 25 -13.79 -9.17 0.41
C THR A 25 -13.00 -8.17 -0.44
N ILE A 26 -11.79 -7.81 0.00
CA ILE A 26 -10.89 -6.92 -0.75
C ILE A 26 -10.50 -7.56 -2.10
N ALA A 27 -10.20 -8.86 -2.11
CA ALA A 27 -9.85 -9.59 -3.31
C ALA A 27 -11.02 -9.66 -4.31
N ALA A 28 -12.26 -9.84 -3.83
CA ALA A 28 -13.46 -9.82 -4.67
C ALA A 28 -13.63 -8.45 -5.34
N THR A 29 -13.56 -7.37 -4.57
CA THR A 29 -13.64 -5.99 -5.10
C THR A 29 -12.50 -5.68 -6.08
N ALA A 30 -11.29 -6.19 -5.82
CA ALA A 30 -10.17 -6.05 -6.75
C ALA A 30 -10.43 -6.77 -8.08
N LYS A 31 -11.03 -7.98 -8.07
CA LYS A 31 -11.42 -8.71 -9.28
C LYS A 31 -12.43 -7.94 -10.13
N GLU A 32 -13.43 -7.33 -9.51
CA GLU A 32 -14.43 -6.49 -10.20
C GLU A 32 -13.77 -5.28 -10.88
N ARG A 33 -12.90 -4.56 -10.18
CA ARG A 33 -12.13 -3.44 -10.74
C ARG A 33 -11.25 -3.87 -11.91
N VAL A 34 -10.58 -5.01 -11.80
CA VAL A 34 -9.74 -5.55 -12.88
C VAL A 34 -10.59 -5.95 -14.07
N ALA A 35 -11.79 -6.53 -13.85
CA ALA A 35 -12.70 -6.87 -14.94
C ALA A 35 -13.12 -5.60 -15.71
N ALA A 36 -13.57 -4.56 -15.02
CA ALA A 36 -13.93 -3.29 -15.64
C ALA A 36 -12.74 -2.63 -16.37
N ALA A 37 -11.54 -2.68 -15.79
CA ALA A 37 -10.35 -2.15 -16.44
C ALA A 37 -10.00 -2.89 -17.74
N LYS A 38 -10.20 -4.22 -17.79
CA LYS A 38 -9.98 -5.04 -19.00
C LYS A 38 -11.00 -4.76 -20.11
N GLU A 39 -12.19 -4.32 -19.78
CA GLU A 39 -13.17 -3.85 -20.78
C GLU A 39 -12.74 -2.53 -21.42
N ALA A 40 -12.15 -1.63 -20.63
CA ALA A 40 -11.65 -0.34 -21.13
C ALA A 40 -10.34 -0.47 -21.91
N LEU A 41 -9.45 -1.38 -21.49
CA LEU A 41 -8.15 -1.64 -22.11
C LEU A 41 -7.84 -3.14 -22.05
N SER A 42 -7.83 -3.82 -23.18
CA SER A 42 -7.56 -5.26 -23.24
C SER A 42 -6.17 -5.61 -22.72
N LEU A 43 -6.01 -6.82 -22.17
CA LEU A 43 -4.71 -7.30 -21.70
C LEU A 43 -3.65 -7.28 -22.83
N THR A 44 -4.05 -7.63 -24.06
CA THR A 44 -3.16 -7.64 -25.23
C THR A 44 -2.63 -6.22 -25.50
N GLU A 45 -3.50 -5.24 -25.47
CA GLU A 45 -3.13 -3.84 -25.68
C GLU A 45 -2.27 -3.31 -24.53
N GLN A 46 -2.60 -3.67 -23.29
CA GLN A 46 -1.78 -3.30 -22.13
C GLN A 46 -0.36 -3.88 -22.23
N ILE A 47 -0.22 -5.14 -22.66
CA ILE A 47 1.09 -5.77 -22.90
C ILE A 47 1.84 -5.07 -24.03
N ALA A 48 1.17 -4.69 -25.10
CA ALA A 48 1.79 -3.96 -26.21
C ALA A 48 2.37 -2.63 -25.73
N ARG A 49 1.57 -1.82 -25.00
CA ARG A 49 2.01 -0.55 -24.40
C ARG A 49 3.18 -0.74 -23.44
N ALA A 50 3.14 -1.77 -22.60
CA ALA A 50 4.23 -2.04 -21.65
C ALA A 50 5.55 -2.39 -22.35
N ARG A 51 5.49 -3.05 -23.51
CA ARG A 51 6.69 -3.40 -24.32
C ARG A 51 7.33 -2.19 -25.02
N GLU A 52 6.59 -1.10 -25.20
CA GLU A 52 7.10 0.14 -25.77
C GLU A 52 7.90 0.98 -24.74
N LEU A 53 7.74 0.67 -23.44
CA LEU A 53 8.47 1.36 -22.38
C LEU A 53 9.90 0.82 -22.27
N ASP A 54 10.85 1.72 -22.01
CA ASP A 54 12.21 1.31 -21.64
C ASP A 54 12.17 0.62 -20.26
N SER A 55 12.50 -0.66 -20.25
CA SER A 55 12.59 -1.45 -19.02
C SER A 55 13.94 -1.31 -18.31
N ASN A 56 14.94 -0.71 -18.95
CA ASN A 56 16.27 -0.51 -18.36
C ASN A 56 16.30 0.77 -17.52
N THR A 57 15.57 0.78 -16.45
CA THR A 57 15.46 1.93 -15.53
C THR A 57 16.61 2.03 -14.52
N GLY A 58 17.58 1.09 -14.56
CA GLY A 58 18.61 0.94 -13.53
C GLY A 58 18.11 0.35 -12.21
N PHE A 59 16.85 -0.11 -12.15
CA PHE A 59 16.25 -0.80 -10.99
C PHE A 59 16.40 -0.04 -9.65
N PRO A 60 15.95 1.21 -9.54
CA PRO A 60 16.20 2.06 -8.38
C PRO A 60 15.65 1.49 -7.07
N PHE A 61 14.52 0.77 -7.10
CA PHE A 61 13.96 0.12 -5.93
C PHE A 61 14.86 -1.01 -5.41
N GLU A 62 15.32 -1.88 -6.30
CA GLU A 62 16.26 -2.95 -5.95
C GLU A 62 17.56 -2.39 -5.37
N GLN A 63 18.13 -1.37 -6.01
CA GLN A 63 19.34 -0.69 -5.52
C GLN A 63 19.13 -0.04 -4.16
N ALA A 64 17.97 0.55 -3.91
CA ALA A 64 17.63 1.16 -2.62
C ALA A 64 17.63 0.13 -1.48
N LEU A 65 17.19 -1.11 -1.75
CA LEU A 65 17.11 -2.18 -0.78
C LEU A 65 18.36 -3.05 -0.67
N ALA A 66 19.25 -3.05 -1.67
CA ALA A 66 20.48 -3.85 -1.69
C ALA A 66 21.62 -3.29 -0.82
N LYS A 67 21.34 -2.27 0.00
CA LYS A 67 22.34 -1.64 0.88
C LYS A 67 22.77 -2.60 2.01
N LYS A 68 24.04 -2.45 2.50
CA LYS A 68 24.56 -3.25 3.61
C LYS A 68 23.99 -2.87 4.99
N ARG A 69 22.99 -2.03 5.06
CA ARG A 69 22.27 -1.62 6.27
C ARG A 69 20.81 -1.99 6.18
N MET A 70 20.09 -1.90 7.29
CA MET A 70 18.63 -2.01 7.29
C MET A 70 18.04 -0.94 6.39
N SER A 71 17.13 -1.34 5.50
CA SER A 71 16.39 -0.44 4.62
C SER A 71 14.97 -0.26 5.14
N PHE A 72 14.45 0.96 5.02
CA PHE A 72 13.10 1.31 5.48
C PHE A 72 12.22 1.63 4.28
N ILE A 73 11.10 0.91 4.20
CA ILE A 73 9.99 1.22 3.29
C ILE A 73 8.91 1.89 4.13
N CYS A 74 8.61 3.15 3.89
CA CYS A 74 7.53 3.87 4.56
C CYS A 74 6.27 3.84 3.72
N GLU A 75 5.11 3.70 4.36
CA GLU A 75 3.83 3.58 3.66
C GLU A 75 2.97 4.83 3.82
N ALA A 76 2.52 5.40 2.69
CA ALA A 76 1.54 6.47 2.65
C ALA A 76 0.13 5.86 2.55
N LYS A 77 -0.61 5.88 3.67
CA LYS A 77 -1.92 5.24 3.82
C LYS A 77 -2.91 6.15 4.55
N LYS A 78 -4.04 6.46 3.90
CA LYS A 78 -5.09 7.34 4.44
C LYS A 78 -6.04 6.62 5.38
N ALA A 79 -6.43 5.39 5.04
CA ALA A 79 -7.37 4.58 5.78
C ALA A 79 -7.01 3.09 5.67
N SER A 80 -7.55 2.25 6.56
CA SER A 80 -7.46 0.79 6.45
C SER A 80 -8.72 0.13 7.00
N PRO A 81 -9.05 -1.10 6.56
CA PRO A 81 -10.21 -1.84 7.07
C PRO A 81 -10.21 -2.00 8.60
N SER A 82 -9.05 -2.28 9.18
CA SER A 82 -8.91 -2.55 10.62
C SER A 82 -8.88 -1.30 11.50
N LYS A 83 -8.44 -0.15 10.97
CA LYS A 83 -8.29 1.11 11.72
C LYS A 83 -9.28 2.21 11.30
N GLY A 84 -10.04 1.97 10.22
CA GLY A 84 -10.86 3.02 9.63
C GLY A 84 -10.00 4.15 9.05
N MET A 85 -10.44 5.39 9.23
CA MET A 85 -9.70 6.57 8.79
C MET A 85 -8.50 6.80 9.73
N ILE A 86 -7.29 6.75 9.17
CA ILE A 86 -6.03 6.99 9.89
C ILE A 86 -5.71 8.49 9.91
N ALA A 87 -5.93 9.17 8.78
CA ALA A 87 -5.66 10.60 8.64
C ALA A 87 -6.83 11.28 7.91
N ALA A 88 -7.60 12.10 8.63
CA ALA A 88 -8.70 12.88 8.05
C ALA A 88 -8.15 13.90 7.02
N GLU A 89 -7.12 14.65 7.41
CA GLU A 89 -6.27 15.40 6.49
C GLU A 89 -5.09 14.52 6.08
N PHE A 90 -4.92 14.33 4.78
CA PHE A 90 -3.90 13.45 4.23
C PHE A 90 -3.02 14.21 3.22
N PRO A 91 -2.09 15.04 3.69
CA PRO A 91 -1.15 15.77 2.84
C PRO A 91 -0.03 14.82 2.36
N TYR A 92 -0.40 13.82 1.54
CA TYR A 92 0.44 12.69 1.14
C TYR A 92 1.77 13.10 0.51
N VAL A 93 1.81 14.18 -0.26
CA VAL A 93 3.05 14.71 -0.84
C VAL A 93 4.00 15.22 0.25
N GLN A 94 3.46 15.93 1.24
CA GLN A 94 4.26 16.42 2.37
C GLN A 94 4.78 15.27 3.23
N ILE A 95 3.91 14.30 3.54
CA ILE A 95 4.28 13.07 4.26
C ILE A 95 5.41 12.33 3.54
N ALA A 96 5.33 12.18 2.20
CA ALA A 96 6.37 11.53 1.41
C ALA A 96 7.72 12.25 1.47
N LYS A 97 7.71 13.59 1.41
CA LYS A 97 8.92 14.40 1.59
C LYS A 97 9.53 14.24 2.98
N GLU A 98 8.71 14.16 4.01
CA GLU A 98 9.15 13.93 5.39
C GLU A 98 9.75 12.54 5.56
N TYR A 99 9.18 11.50 4.94
CA TYR A 99 9.76 10.16 4.91
C TYR A 99 11.14 10.15 4.23
N GLU A 100 11.26 10.79 3.07
CA GLU A 100 12.55 10.91 2.39
C GLU A 100 13.57 11.67 3.25
N ALA A 101 13.19 12.80 3.85
CA ALA A 101 14.05 13.58 4.73
C ALA A 101 14.47 12.82 5.99
N ALA A 102 13.61 11.95 6.52
CA ALA A 102 13.90 11.06 7.64
C ALA A 102 14.80 9.86 7.27
N GLY A 103 15.12 9.68 6.00
CA GLY A 103 16.02 8.63 5.52
C GLY A 103 15.35 7.34 5.11
N ALA A 104 14.07 7.34 4.78
CA ALA A 104 13.40 6.21 4.13
C ALA A 104 14.13 5.86 2.82
N ASP A 105 14.19 4.57 2.51
CA ASP A 105 14.83 4.05 1.29
C ASP A 105 13.84 3.90 0.14
N ALA A 106 12.57 3.72 0.45
CA ALA A 106 11.48 3.63 -0.52
C ALA A 106 10.15 4.04 0.11
N ILE A 107 9.14 4.34 -0.73
CA ILE A 107 7.79 4.67 -0.29
C ILE A 107 6.78 3.73 -0.96
N SER A 108 5.95 3.08 -0.13
CA SER A 108 4.76 2.36 -0.58
C SER A 108 3.57 3.32 -0.55
N VAL A 109 2.75 3.32 -1.60
CA VAL A 109 1.58 4.19 -1.71
C VAL A 109 0.33 3.36 -1.89
N LEU A 110 -0.63 3.45 -0.95
CA LEU A 110 -1.93 2.80 -1.05
C LEU A 110 -2.82 3.54 -2.04
N THR A 111 -3.10 2.89 -3.18
CA THR A 111 -3.95 3.45 -4.25
C THR A 111 -5.35 2.84 -4.28
N GLU A 112 -5.63 1.83 -3.47
CA GLU A 112 -6.92 1.14 -3.45
C GLU A 112 -8.02 2.07 -2.90
N PRO A 113 -9.13 2.32 -3.66
CA PRO A 113 -10.08 3.38 -3.33
C PRO A 113 -11.12 2.99 -2.29
N ALA A 114 -11.55 1.72 -2.24
CA ALA A 114 -12.71 1.32 -1.44
C ALA A 114 -12.37 1.21 0.06
N TYR A 115 -11.29 0.52 0.39
CA TYR A 115 -10.92 0.19 1.77
C TYR A 115 -9.82 1.07 2.33
N PHE A 116 -8.95 1.59 1.47
CA PHE A 116 -7.81 2.42 1.88
C PHE A 116 -7.99 3.91 1.51
N GLN A 117 -9.09 4.25 0.83
CA GLN A 117 -9.37 5.61 0.35
C GLN A 117 -8.20 6.21 -0.48
N GLY A 118 -7.50 5.32 -1.19
CA GLY A 118 -6.39 5.67 -2.04
C GLY A 118 -6.81 6.19 -3.41
N LYS A 119 -5.85 6.74 -4.16
CA LYS A 119 -6.02 7.19 -5.54
C LYS A 119 -4.72 6.97 -6.30
N ASN A 120 -4.81 6.71 -7.60
CA ASN A 120 -3.62 6.56 -8.46
C ASN A 120 -2.81 7.86 -8.55
N GLU A 121 -3.47 9.00 -8.46
CA GLU A 121 -2.85 10.33 -8.47
C GLU A 121 -1.84 10.48 -7.33
N TYR A 122 -2.09 9.89 -6.15
CA TYR A 122 -1.15 9.92 -5.03
C TYR A 122 0.22 9.37 -5.42
N LEU A 123 0.25 8.23 -6.14
CA LEU A 123 1.49 7.63 -6.60
C LEU A 123 2.24 8.55 -7.57
N THR A 124 1.52 9.13 -8.53
CA THR A 124 2.10 10.02 -9.54
C THR A 124 2.67 11.30 -8.91
N GLU A 125 1.92 11.94 -8.02
CA GLU A 125 2.32 13.18 -7.39
C GLU A 125 3.46 12.99 -6.38
N ILE A 126 3.42 11.90 -5.60
CA ILE A 126 4.53 11.52 -4.72
C ILE A 126 5.79 11.27 -5.54
N ARG A 127 5.69 10.48 -6.64
CA ARG A 127 6.84 10.19 -7.51
C ARG A 127 7.51 11.46 -8.05
N GLN A 128 6.72 12.49 -8.36
CA GLN A 128 7.25 13.78 -8.83
C GLN A 128 7.92 14.61 -7.72
N ALA A 129 7.56 14.36 -6.47
CA ALA A 129 7.95 15.16 -5.32
C ALA A 129 9.19 14.64 -4.58
N VAL A 130 9.51 13.33 -4.71
CA VAL A 130 10.62 12.67 -4.02
C VAL A 130 11.56 11.98 -5.01
N LYS A 131 12.82 11.71 -4.57
CA LYS A 131 13.84 11.04 -5.37
C LYS A 131 13.91 9.54 -5.12
N ILE A 132 13.59 9.10 -3.90
CA ILE A 132 13.58 7.68 -3.55
C ILE A 132 12.47 6.93 -4.31
N PRO A 133 12.66 5.63 -4.61
CA PRO A 133 11.66 4.82 -5.32
C PRO A 133 10.38 4.61 -4.54
#